data_847b8a872faf154d65a1719365125e92
#
_entry.id   847b8a872faf154d65a1719365125e92
#
_cell.length_a   1.000
_cell.length_b   1.000
_cell.length_c   1.000
_cell.angle_alpha   90.00
_cell.angle_beta   90.00
_cell.angle_gamma   90.00
#
_symmetry.space_group_name_H-M   'P 1'
#
loop_
_entity.id
_entity.type
_entity.pdbx_description
1 polymer ?
#
loop_
_entity_poly.entity_id
_entity_poly.type
_entity_poly.pdbx_seq_one_letter_code
_entity_poly.pdbx_strand_id
1 'polypeptide(L)'
;PRVDQTPQTITKETGESLTINCVLRDSNCALSSTYWYRKKSGSTNEENISKGGRYVETVNSGSKSFSLRINDLTVEDSGTYRCNVAFFACQYKNDVYGGGTVVTVNA
;
A
#
# COMPACT_ATOMS: atom_id res chain seq x y z
N PRO A 1 7.49 1.41 16.25
CA PRO A 1 6.37 1.57 15.32
C PRO A 1 6.27 0.39 14.35
N ARG A 2 5.07 0.14 13.88
CA ARG A 2 4.81 -0.83 12.83
C ARG A 2 3.65 -0.35 11.96
N VAL A 3 3.52 -0.93 10.78
CA VAL A 3 2.39 -0.67 9.90
C VAL A 3 1.63 -1.98 9.71
N ASP A 4 0.36 -2.00 10.09
CA ASP A 4 -0.53 -3.12 9.85
C ASP A 4 -1.16 -2.94 8.48
N GLN A 5 -0.95 -3.90 7.60
CA GLN A 5 -1.46 -3.88 6.23
C GLN A 5 -2.45 -5.02 6.02
N THR A 6 -3.62 -4.68 5.49
CA THR A 6 -4.67 -5.66 5.16
C THR A 6 -5.30 -5.35 3.82
N PRO A 7 -5.81 -6.35 3.09
CA PRO A 7 -5.72 -7.77 3.38
C PRO A 7 -4.32 -8.31 3.08
N GLN A 8 -4.02 -9.54 3.54
CA GLN A 8 -2.75 -10.19 3.22
C GLN A 8 -2.75 -10.76 1.81
N THR A 9 -3.89 -11.23 1.35
CA THR A 9 -4.09 -11.72 -0.01
C THR A 9 -5.44 -11.30 -0.53
N ILE A 10 -5.54 -11.08 -1.84
CA ILE A 10 -6.80 -10.75 -2.49
C ILE A 10 -6.79 -11.25 -3.92
N THR A 11 -7.91 -11.84 -4.36
CA THR A 11 -8.12 -12.30 -5.73
C THR A 11 -9.27 -11.53 -6.33
N LYS A 12 -9.05 -10.97 -7.51
CA LYS A 12 -10.04 -10.18 -8.25
C LYS A 12 -10.09 -10.61 -9.70
N GLU A 13 -11.14 -10.20 -10.37
CA GLU A 13 -11.30 -10.37 -11.81
C GLU A 13 -10.94 -9.08 -12.53
N THR A 14 -10.51 -9.20 -13.78
CA THR A 14 -10.24 -8.06 -14.64
C THR A 14 -11.43 -7.10 -14.67
N GLY A 15 -11.15 -5.81 -14.54
CA GLY A 15 -12.15 -4.74 -14.53
C GLY A 15 -12.66 -4.37 -13.15
N GLU A 16 -12.43 -5.19 -12.14
CA GLU A 16 -12.82 -4.89 -10.77
C GLU A 16 -11.84 -3.89 -10.13
N SER A 17 -12.13 -3.50 -8.91
CA SER A 17 -11.25 -2.67 -8.09
C SER A 17 -10.92 -3.39 -6.79
N LEU A 18 -9.82 -2.97 -6.16
CA LEU A 18 -9.44 -3.46 -4.83
C LEU A 18 -8.99 -2.29 -3.95
N THR A 19 -9.01 -2.50 -2.65
CA THR A 19 -8.51 -1.53 -1.68
C THR A 19 -7.57 -2.22 -0.71
N ILE A 20 -6.41 -1.62 -0.50
CA ILE A 20 -5.42 -2.06 0.49
C ILE A 20 -5.38 -1.02 1.60
N ASN A 21 -5.44 -1.47 2.85
CA ASN A 21 -5.48 -0.59 4.02
C ASN A 21 -4.21 -0.75 4.85
N CYS A 22 -3.69 0.38 5.33
CA CYS A 22 -2.52 0.41 6.21
C CYS A 22 -2.80 1.33 7.40
N VAL A 23 -2.33 0.92 8.58
CA VAL A 23 -2.49 1.70 9.81
C VAL A 23 -1.14 1.75 10.53
N LEU A 24 -0.69 2.96 10.86
CA LEU A 24 0.51 3.15 11.68
C LEU A 24 0.17 2.87 13.15
N ARG A 25 0.90 1.93 13.75
CA ARG A 25 0.72 1.49 15.13
C ARG A 25 1.97 1.73 15.95
N ASP A 26 1.79 1.82 17.27
CA ASP A 26 2.89 1.91 18.24
C ASP A 26 3.86 3.05 17.94
N SER A 27 3.29 4.22 17.60
CA SER A 27 4.05 5.41 17.28
C SER A 27 3.32 6.64 17.80
N ASN A 28 4.07 7.55 18.44
CA ASN A 28 3.56 8.86 18.85
C ASN A 28 3.74 9.90 17.73
N CYS A 29 4.34 9.51 16.62
CA CYS A 29 4.56 10.41 15.50
C CYS A 29 3.28 10.61 14.71
N ALA A 30 3.10 11.79 14.15
CA ALA A 30 2.03 12.03 13.18
C ALA A 30 2.32 11.26 11.89
N LEU A 31 1.26 10.86 11.21
CA LEU A 31 1.39 10.30 9.88
C LEU A 31 1.80 11.44 8.93
N SER A 32 3.01 11.36 8.36
CA SER A 32 3.52 12.44 7.51
C SER A 32 3.52 12.08 6.03
N SER A 33 4.37 11.17 5.59
CA SER A 33 4.46 10.79 4.19
C SER A 33 4.19 9.31 4.01
N THR A 34 3.40 9.00 3.00
CA THR A 34 3.00 7.64 2.67
C THR A 34 3.40 7.33 1.25
N TYR A 35 3.86 6.10 1.03
CA TYR A 35 4.27 5.63 -0.29
C TYR A 35 3.76 4.21 -0.51
N TRP A 36 3.65 3.82 -1.77
CA TRP A 36 3.18 2.50 -2.18
C TRP A 36 4.17 1.91 -3.18
N TYR A 37 4.44 0.64 -3.01
CA TYR A 37 5.38 -0.10 -3.86
C TYR A 37 4.74 -1.40 -4.32
N ARG A 38 5.21 -1.90 -5.44
CA ARG A 38 4.72 -3.14 -6.04
C ARG A 38 5.87 -3.91 -6.68
N LYS A 39 5.89 -5.21 -6.44
CA LYS A 39 6.63 -6.16 -7.26
C LYS A 39 5.62 -6.90 -8.11
N LYS A 40 5.73 -6.80 -9.43
CA LYS A 40 4.87 -7.58 -10.33
C LYS A 40 5.18 -9.06 -10.18
N SER A 41 4.18 -9.93 -10.43
CA SER A 41 4.36 -11.36 -10.42
C SER A 41 5.51 -11.76 -11.35
N GLY A 42 6.41 -12.60 -10.84
CA GLY A 42 7.59 -13.04 -11.58
C GLY A 42 8.75 -12.06 -11.59
N SER A 43 8.61 -10.88 -11.01
CA SER A 43 9.67 -9.88 -10.93
C SER A 43 10.22 -9.80 -9.51
N THR A 44 11.53 -9.50 -9.39
CA THR A 44 12.16 -9.18 -8.10
C THR A 44 12.32 -7.68 -7.91
N ASN A 45 11.93 -6.87 -8.92
CA ASN A 45 12.10 -5.44 -8.90
C ASN A 45 10.89 -4.76 -8.25
N GLU A 46 11.12 -4.03 -7.16
CA GLU A 46 10.08 -3.26 -6.49
C GLU A 46 9.97 -1.87 -7.11
N GLU A 47 8.78 -1.50 -7.53
CA GLU A 47 8.51 -0.24 -8.20
C GLU A 47 7.65 0.66 -7.30
N ASN A 48 7.95 1.97 -7.29
CA ASN A 48 7.08 2.94 -6.64
C ASN A 48 5.83 3.14 -7.50
N ILE A 49 4.68 3.20 -6.84
CA ILE A 49 3.40 3.48 -7.48
C ILE A 49 3.13 4.98 -7.37
N SER A 50 2.99 5.65 -8.51
CA SER A 50 2.59 7.06 -8.54
C SER A 50 1.09 7.15 -8.29
N LYS A 51 0.70 7.94 -7.29
CA LYS A 51 -0.70 8.18 -6.96
C LYS A 51 -1.35 9.00 -8.06
N GLY A 52 -2.62 8.73 -8.31
CA GLY A 52 -3.40 9.38 -9.36
C GLY A 52 -3.87 8.38 -10.40
N GLY A 53 -4.77 8.81 -11.29
CA GLY A 53 -5.36 7.93 -12.29
C GLY A 53 -6.10 6.76 -11.65
N ARG A 54 -5.69 5.54 -11.98
CA ARG A 54 -6.28 4.33 -11.40
C ARG A 54 -5.96 4.14 -9.92
N TYR A 55 -4.98 4.86 -9.37
CA TYR A 55 -4.48 4.70 -8.01
C TYR A 55 -4.95 5.86 -7.14
N VAL A 56 -5.93 5.59 -6.27
CA VAL A 56 -6.54 6.63 -5.44
C VAL A 56 -6.21 6.36 -3.97
N GLU A 57 -5.45 7.27 -3.37
CA GLU A 57 -5.11 7.17 -1.95
C GLU A 57 -6.09 7.98 -1.13
N THR A 58 -6.50 7.42 0.01
CA THR A 58 -7.25 8.12 1.05
C THR A 58 -6.43 8.08 2.34
N VAL A 59 -6.25 9.24 2.97
CA VAL A 59 -5.48 9.36 4.22
C VAL A 59 -6.39 9.89 5.32
N ASN A 60 -6.33 9.24 6.50
CA ASN A 60 -7.00 9.71 7.70
C ASN A 60 -5.94 9.95 8.78
N SER A 61 -5.61 11.22 8.99
CA SER A 61 -4.57 11.60 9.96
C SER A 61 -4.94 11.28 11.40
N GLY A 62 -6.21 11.36 11.74
CA GLY A 62 -6.69 11.10 13.10
C GLY A 62 -6.49 9.64 13.53
N SER A 63 -6.75 8.69 12.64
CA SER A 63 -6.56 7.27 12.90
C SER A 63 -5.20 6.77 12.46
N LYS A 64 -4.38 7.62 11.85
CA LYS A 64 -3.09 7.27 11.26
C LYS A 64 -3.21 6.11 10.27
N SER A 65 -4.28 6.14 9.49
CA SER A 65 -4.57 5.13 8.49
C SER A 65 -4.54 5.72 7.10
N PHE A 66 -4.20 4.90 6.13
CA PHE A 66 -4.20 5.28 4.72
C PHE A 66 -4.50 4.06 3.87
N SER A 67 -5.15 4.29 2.75
CA SER A 67 -5.55 3.20 1.87
C SER A 67 -5.28 3.55 0.42
N LEU A 68 -5.06 2.52 -0.38
CA LEU A 68 -4.91 2.65 -1.83
C LEU A 68 -6.00 1.84 -2.51
N ARG A 69 -6.80 2.53 -3.32
CA ARG A 69 -7.76 1.87 -4.20
C ARG A 69 -7.16 1.81 -5.61
N ILE A 70 -7.18 0.63 -6.19
CA ILE A 70 -6.74 0.41 -7.56
C ILE A 70 -7.98 0.06 -8.39
N ASN A 71 -8.27 0.89 -9.38
CA ASN A 71 -9.43 0.72 -10.26
C ASN A 71 -9.03 0.01 -11.55
N ASP A 72 -10.01 -0.52 -12.26
CA ASP A 72 -9.85 -1.10 -13.59
C ASP A 72 -8.70 -2.12 -13.65
N LEU A 73 -8.76 -3.11 -12.78
CA LEU A 73 -7.70 -4.11 -12.64
C LEU A 73 -7.49 -4.91 -13.92
N THR A 74 -6.22 -5.19 -14.20
CA THR A 74 -5.79 -6.08 -15.28
C THR A 74 -4.90 -7.18 -14.71
N VAL A 75 -4.66 -8.22 -15.51
CA VAL A 75 -3.79 -9.34 -15.11
C VAL A 75 -2.39 -8.85 -14.73
N GLU A 76 -1.88 -7.82 -15.39
CA GLU A 76 -0.57 -7.22 -15.12
C GLU A 76 -0.48 -6.56 -13.75
N ASP A 77 -1.61 -6.29 -13.11
CA ASP A 77 -1.62 -5.75 -11.75
C ASP A 77 -1.34 -6.82 -10.69
N SER A 78 -1.28 -8.08 -11.06
CA SER A 78 -0.92 -9.16 -10.14
C SER A 78 0.49 -8.97 -9.62
N GLY A 79 0.67 -9.15 -8.32
CA GLY A 79 1.96 -8.96 -7.68
C GLY A 79 1.80 -8.76 -6.18
N THR A 80 2.89 -8.34 -5.54
CA THR A 80 2.90 -8.06 -4.10
C THR A 80 3.03 -6.56 -3.88
N TYR A 81 2.06 -5.99 -3.18
CA TYR A 81 1.98 -4.56 -2.89
C TYR A 81 2.32 -4.32 -1.43
N ARG A 82 3.06 -3.26 -1.14
CA ARG A 82 3.27 -2.85 0.25
C ARG A 82 3.26 -1.33 0.38
N CYS A 83 2.75 -0.89 1.51
CA CYS A 83 2.75 0.52 1.89
C CYS A 83 3.98 0.85 2.71
N ASN A 84 4.26 2.15 2.82
CA ASN A 84 5.42 2.67 3.52
C ASN A 84 5.06 3.99 4.18
N VAL A 85 5.56 4.19 5.40
CA VAL A 85 5.49 5.46 6.11
C VAL A 85 6.90 5.98 6.29
N ALA A 86 7.14 7.22 5.86
CA ALA A 86 8.39 7.93 6.09
C ALA A 86 8.18 9.00 7.17
N PHE A 87 9.14 9.10 8.11
CA PHE A 87 9.08 10.06 9.21
C PHE A 87 10.07 11.19 8.96
N PHE A 88 9.60 12.43 9.04
CA PHE A 88 10.45 13.60 8.82
C PHE A 88 10.76 14.37 10.11
N ALA A 89 9.77 14.69 10.91
CA ALA A 89 9.92 15.50 12.11
C ALA A 89 9.67 14.66 13.36
N CYS A 90 10.34 13.51 13.45
CA CYS A 90 10.08 12.52 14.49
C CYS A 90 11.39 11.85 14.88
N GLN A 91 11.41 11.24 16.08
CA GLN A 91 12.59 10.56 16.61
C GLN A 91 12.99 9.32 15.82
N TYR A 92 12.08 8.73 15.04
CA TYR A 92 12.36 7.57 14.22
C TYR A 92 13.07 8.02 12.95
N LYS A 93 14.13 7.31 12.58
CA LYS A 93 14.95 7.64 11.41
C LYS A 93 14.75 6.69 10.24
N ASN A 94 14.16 5.53 10.49
CA ASN A 94 13.95 4.51 9.47
C ASN A 94 12.48 4.49 9.04
N ASP A 95 12.28 4.29 7.74
CA ASP A 95 10.95 4.06 7.19
C ASP A 95 10.37 2.77 7.74
N VAL A 96 9.05 2.73 7.82
CA VAL A 96 8.31 1.56 8.27
C VAL A 96 7.40 1.09 7.13
N TYR A 97 7.42 -0.22 6.88
CA TYR A 97 6.68 -0.84 5.79
C TYR A 97 5.57 -1.75 6.30
N GLY A 98 4.48 -1.81 5.56
CA GLY A 98 3.47 -2.84 5.77
C GLY A 98 4.00 -4.23 5.41
N GLY A 99 3.30 -5.26 5.84
CA GLY A 99 3.69 -6.65 5.61
C GLY A 99 3.47 -7.17 4.20
N GLY A 100 2.76 -6.39 3.38
CA GLY A 100 2.48 -6.75 2.00
C GLY A 100 1.11 -7.36 1.77
N THR A 101 0.63 -7.21 0.54
CA THR A 101 -0.63 -7.81 0.06
C THR A 101 -0.34 -8.52 -1.25
N VAL A 102 -0.58 -9.81 -1.30
CA VAL A 102 -0.46 -10.58 -2.55
C VAL A 102 -1.75 -10.44 -3.33
N VAL A 103 -1.65 -9.85 -4.51
CA VAL A 103 -2.78 -9.59 -5.40
C VAL A 103 -2.72 -10.53 -6.60
N THR A 104 -3.82 -11.22 -6.86
CA THR A 104 -4.01 -12.03 -8.05
C THR A 104 -5.19 -11.48 -8.83
N VAL A 105 -4.99 -11.15 -10.08
CA VAL A 105 -6.06 -10.70 -10.98
C VAL A 105 -6.20 -11.73 -12.10
N ASN A 106 -7.37 -12.32 -12.18
CA ASN A 106 -7.71 -13.32 -13.21
C ASN A 106 -8.34 -12.65 -14.42
N ALA A 107 -8.04 -13.22 -15.57
CA ALA A 107 -8.61 -12.76 -16.84
C ALA A 107 -10.12 -13.08 -16.94
#